data_30269532c5dadcfb9bb0d5959d3de480
#
_entry.id   30269532c5dadcfb9bb0d5959d3de480
#
_cell.length_a   1.000
_cell.length_b   1.000
_cell.length_c   1.000
_cell.angle_alpha   90.00
_cell.angle_beta   90.00
_cell.angle_gamma   90.00
#
_symmetry.space_group_name_H-M   'P 1'
#
loop_
_entity.id
_entity.type
_entity.pdbx_description
1 polymer ?
#
loop_
_entity_poly.entity_id
_entity_poly.type
_entity_poly.pdbx_seq_one_letter_code
_entity_poly.pdbx_strand_id
1 'polypeptide(L)'
;MKEVINTAFSEYPAQSYGLVLWSHGEGWLAKSQNKTRWWGQDGGSNYMDISELKDVLRNAPHLSFLLFDACFMQSVEVVYELKEHADYIIGSPTEIPAPGAPYQKVVPAMFANNASATDIAKAYFEFYADENLYTGKLPYKDRKSTRLN
;
A
#
# COMPACT_ATOMS: atom_id res chain seq x y z
N MET A 1 -2.18 -0.79 -17.00
CA MET A 1 -1.22 -0.55 -15.91
C MET A 1 0.24 -0.76 -16.36
N LYS A 2 0.62 -1.89 -16.91
CA LYS A 2 2.02 -2.16 -17.36
C LYS A 2 2.57 -1.06 -18.29
N GLU A 3 1.83 -0.66 -19.31
CA GLU A 3 2.23 0.41 -20.23
C GLU A 3 2.46 1.74 -19.51
N VAL A 4 1.54 2.13 -18.62
CA VAL A 4 1.64 3.39 -17.86
C VAL A 4 2.90 3.40 -16.99
N ILE A 5 3.17 2.30 -16.27
CA ILE A 5 4.37 2.16 -15.44
C ILE A 5 5.63 2.25 -16.29
N ASN A 6 5.70 1.49 -17.41
CA ASN A 6 6.86 1.51 -18.29
C ASN A 6 7.10 2.89 -18.92
N THR A 7 6.03 3.57 -19.35
CA THR A 7 6.11 4.92 -19.90
C THR A 7 6.64 5.89 -18.84
N ALA A 8 6.09 5.86 -17.63
CA ALA A 8 6.54 6.73 -16.54
C ALA A 8 8.03 6.57 -16.25
N PHE A 9 8.52 5.34 -16.13
CA PHE A 9 9.95 5.10 -15.89
C PHE A 9 10.85 5.48 -17.06
N SER A 10 10.35 5.35 -18.30
CA SER A 10 11.09 5.75 -19.50
C SER A 10 11.18 7.27 -19.66
N GLU A 11 10.09 7.96 -19.39
CA GLU A 11 10.01 9.42 -19.56
C GLU A 11 10.62 10.21 -18.40
N TYR A 12 10.64 9.63 -17.21
CA TYR A 12 11.12 10.27 -15.97
C TYR A 12 12.24 9.45 -15.31
N PRO A 13 13.44 9.38 -15.92
CA PRO A 13 14.55 8.63 -15.34
C PRO A 13 14.98 9.24 -14.01
N ALA A 14 15.15 8.39 -12.99
CA ALA A 14 15.53 8.77 -11.64
C ALA A 14 16.57 7.79 -11.06
N GLN A 15 17.23 8.20 -9.98
CA GLN A 15 18.17 7.34 -9.26
C GLN A 15 17.47 6.22 -8.47
N SER A 16 16.26 6.49 -8.01
CA SER A 16 15.41 5.51 -7.31
C SER A 16 13.94 5.80 -7.57
N TYR A 17 13.13 4.78 -7.43
CA TYR A 17 11.69 4.88 -7.64
C TYR A 17 10.93 4.34 -6.44
N GLY A 18 9.84 5.02 -6.10
CA GLY A 18 8.80 4.52 -5.22
C GLY A 18 7.49 4.41 -6.00
N LEU A 19 6.66 3.44 -5.66
CA LEU A 19 5.36 3.26 -6.29
C LEU A 19 4.27 3.27 -5.22
N VAL A 20 3.24 4.08 -5.43
CA VAL A 20 2.02 4.08 -4.61
C VAL A 20 0.89 3.48 -5.42
N LEU A 21 0.24 2.49 -4.85
CA LEU A 21 -0.91 1.81 -5.44
C LEU A 21 -2.14 2.08 -4.57
N TRP A 22 -3.03 2.93 -5.09
CA TRP A 22 -4.28 3.28 -4.44
C TRP A 22 -5.46 2.58 -5.11
N SER A 23 -6.22 1.79 -4.35
CA SER A 23 -7.47 1.16 -4.78
C SER A 23 -8.12 0.41 -3.62
N HIS A 24 -9.17 -0.36 -3.90
CA HIS A 24 -9.61 -1.43 -3.02
C HIS A 24 -8.62 -2.60 -3.04
N GLY A 25 -8.54 -3.34 -1.94
CA GLY A 25 -7.77 -4.56 -1.82
C GLY A 25 -8.39 -5.51 -0.80
N GLU A 26 -8.25 -6.80 -1.02
CA GLU A 26 -8.62 -7.85 -0.05
C GLU A 26 -7.41 -8.72 0.31
N GLY A 27 -6.23 -8.34 -0.17
CA GLY A 27 -4.99 -9.05 0.13
C GLY A 27 -5.07 -10.51 -0.29
N TRP A 28 -4.80 -11.40 0.66
CA TRP A 28 -4.83 -12.85 0.46
C TRP A 28 -6.12 -13.51 0.99
N LEU A 29 -7.07 -12.73 1.52
CA LEU A 29 -8.30 -13.26 2.12
C LEU A 29 -9.30 -13.73 1.06
N ALA A 30 -9.67 -14.99 1.11
CA ALA A 30 -10.72 -15.57 0.26
C ALA A 30 -12.10 -15.13 0.74
N LYS A 31 -12.72 -14.20 0.05
CA LYS A 31 -14.16 -13.96 0.14
C LYS A 31 -14.85 -14.52 -1.10
N SER A 32 -15.41 -15.71 -0.99
CA SER A 32 -16.20 -16.41 -2.03
C SER A 32 -15.43 -17.22 -3.08
N GLN A 33 -16.15 -18.11 -3.69
CA GLN A 33 -15.69 -19.28 -4.44
C GLN A 33 -14.83 -19.05 -5.70
N ASN A 34 -14.50 -17.82 -6.09
CA ASN A 34 -13.84 -17.59 -7.37
C ASN A 34 -12.74 -16.53 -7.45
N LYS A 35 -12.42 -15.75 -6.39
CA LYS A 35 -11.32 -14.77 -6.43
C LYS A 35 -10.72 -14.61 -5.05
N THR A 36 -9.46 -15.00 -4.89
CA THR A 36 -8.86 -15.24 -3.59
C THR A 36 -7.73 -14.28 -3.21
N ARG A 37 -7.27 -13.40 -4.12
CA ARG A 37 -6.04 -12.62 -3.89
C ARG A 37 -6.00 -11.48 -4.86
N TRP A 38 -6.53 -10.32 -4.47
CA TRP A 38 -6.56 -9.24 -5.43
C TRP A 38 -6.26 -7.88 -4.81
N TRP A 39 -5.71 -7.04 -5.64
CA TRP A 39 -5.63 -5.61 -5.50
C TRP A 39 -6.15 -4.95 -6.77
N GLY A 40 -6.71 -3.76 -6.61
CA GLY A 40 -7.20 -2.97 -7.74
C GLY A 40 -8.54 -3.45 -8.24
N GLN A 41 -9.51 -2.55 -8.22
CA GLN A 41 -10.85 -2.77 -8.73
C GLN A 41 -11.16 -1.69 -9.76
N ASP A 42 -11.61 -2.11 -10.94
CA ASP A 42 -12.05 -1.23 -12.01
C ASP A 42 -13.42 -1.67 -12.52
N GLY A 43 -14.35 -0.71 -12.65
CA GLY A 43 -15.68 -0.94 -13.22
C GLY A 43 -16.55 -1.97 -12.50
N GLY A 44 -16.33 -2.19 -11.21
CA GLY A 44 -17.16 -3.03 -10.35
C GLY A 44 -16.91 -4.52 -10.40
N SER A 45 -16.33 -5.06 -11.46
CA SER A 45 -16.09 -6.51 -11.60
C SER A 45 -14.70 -6.90 -12.10
N ASN A 46 -13.87 -5.94 -12.47
CA ASN A 46 -12.50 -6.19 -12.89
C ASN A 46 -11.56 -6.01 -11.72
N TYR A 47 -10.77 -7.04 -11.43
CA TYR A 47 -9.82 -7.08 -10.34
C TYR A 47 -8.47 -7.55 -10.88
N MET A 48 -7.38 -7.09 -10.29
CA MET A 48 -6.04 -7.57 -10.58
C MET A 48 -5.61 -8.57 -9.50
N ASP A 49 -5.28 -9.79 -9.88
CA ASP A 49 -4.70 -10.76 -8.97
C ASP A 49 -3.28 -10.32 -8.56
N ILE A 50 -2.82 -10.71 -7.36
CA ILE A 50 -1.48 -10.36 -6.88
C ILE A 50 -0.38 -10.94 -7.79
N SER A 51 -0.62 -12.10 -8.41
CA SER A 51 0.31 -12.67 -9.39
C SER A 51 0.37 -11.86 -10.68
N GLU A 52 -0.76 -11.29 -11.11
CA GLU A 52 -0.79 -10.37 -12.27
C GLU A 52 -0.06 -9.06 -11.94
N LEU A 53 -0.23 -8.53 -10.72
CA LEU A 53 0.53 -7.37 -10.26
C LEU A 53 2.04 -7.66 -10.25
N LYS A 54 2.45 -8.82 -9.76
CA LYS A 54 3.84 -9.28 -9.84
C LYS A 54 4.37 -9.29 -11.27
N ASP A 55 3.59 -9.81 -12.22
CA ASP A 55 3.98 -9.83 -13.63
C ASP A 55 4.08 -8.43 -14.26
N VAL A 56 3.24 -7.49 -13.79
CA VAL A 56 3.38 -6.08 -14.16
C VAL A 56 4.70 -5.50 -13.65
N LEU A 57 5.03 -5.75 -12.39
CA LEU A 57 6.23 -5.22 -11.73
C LEU A 57 7.52 -5.88 -12.22
N ARG A 58 7.49 -7.08 -12.79
CA ARG A 58 8.67 -7.79 -13.29
C ARG A 58 9.49 -7.00 -14.32
N ASN A 59 8.85 -6.10 -15.07
CA ASN A 59 9.53 -5.27 -16.06
C ASN A 59 9.78 -3.83 -15.58
N ALA A 60 9.38 -3.52 -14.36
CA ALA A 60 9.68 -2.24 -13.73
C ALA A 60 11.11 -2.25 -13.15
N PRO A 61 11.77 -1.09 -13.00
CA PRO A 61 12.96 -0.98 -12.16
C PRO A 61 12.65 -1.48 -10.74
N HIS A 62 13.69 -1.97 -10.04
CA HIS A 62 13.54 -2.29 -8.62
C HIS A 62 13.17 -1.04 -7.84
N LEU A 63 12.17 -1.17 -6.96
CA LEU A 63 11.59 -0.05 -6.23
C LEU A 63 12.27 0.11 -4.87
N SER A 64 12.55 1.33 -4.45
CA SER A 64 12.95 1.61 -3.05
C SER A 64 11.81 1.32 -2.08
N PHE A 65 10.57 1.57 -2.49
CA PHE A 65 9.38 1.16 -1.74
C PHE A 65 8.18 0.94 -2.65
N LEU A 66 7.29 0.06 -2.19
CA LEU A 66 5.95 -0.14 -2.72
C LEU A 66 4.95 0.14 -1.61
N LEU A 67 4.15 1.20 -1.74
CA LEU A 67 3.12 1.57 -0.78
C LEU A 67 1.74 1.17 -1.32
N PHE A 68 1.04 0.34 -0.58
CA PHE A 68 -0.37 0.05 -0.82
C PHE A 68 -1.27 0.95 0.02
N ASP A 69 -1.93 1.89 -0.62
CA ASP A 69 -3.08 2.60 -0.05
C ASP A 69 -4.35 1.80 -0.35
N ALA A 70 -4.43 0.64 0.26
CA ALA A 70 -5.48 -0.36 0.07
C ALA A 70 -5.57 -1.28 1.29
N CYS A 71 -6.76 -1.82 1.54
CA CYS A 71 -7.01 -2.72 2.67
C CYS A 71 -6.28 -4.05 2.51
N PHE A 72 -5.84 -4.66 3.61
CA PHE A 72 -5.30 -6.03 3.72
C PHE A 72 -4.04 -6.34 2.91
N MET A 73 -3.31 -5.34 2.41
CA MET A 73 -2.16 -5.55 1.53
C MET A 73 -0.84 -5.86 2.26
N GLN A 74 -0.83 -5.89 3.59
CA GLN A 74 0.35 -6.26 4.40
C GLN A 74 0.25 -7.69 4.95
N SER A 75 -0.47 -8.59 4.29
CA SER A 75 -0.42 -10.00 4.63
C SER A 75 0.92 -10.60 4.21
N VAL A 76 1.40 -11.62 4.94
CA VAL A 76 2.69 -12.25 4.66
C VAL A 76 2.74 -12.84 3.25
N GLU A 77 1.62 -13.34 2.76
CA GLU A 77 1.50 -13.94 1.43
C GLU A 77 1.67 -12.89 0.32
N VAL A 78 1.05 -11.71 0.47
CA VAL A 78 1.20 -10.60 -0.48
C VAL A 78 2.65 -10.11 -0.48
N VAL A 79 3.21 -9.87 0.71
CA VAL A 79 4.59 -9.42 0.85
C VAL A 79 5.57 -10.44 0.27
N TYR A 80 5.38 -11.73 0.53
CA TYR A 80 6.21 -12.79 0.00
C TYR A 80 6.17 -12.85 -1.53
N GLU A 81 4.99 -12.71 -2.12
CA GLU A 81 4.82 -12.73 -3.58
C GLU A 81 5.52 -11.56 -4.28
N LEU A 82 5.57 -10.38 -3.63
CA LEU A 82 6.08 -9.15 -4.21
C LEU A 82 7.51 -8.76 -3.73
N LYS A 83 8.11 -9.52 -2.83
CA LYS A 83 9.37 -9.18 -2.15
C LYS A 83 10.57 -8.89 -3.07
N GLU A 84 10.58 -9.46 -4.28
CA GLU A 84 11.69 -9.28 -5.22
C GLU A 84 11.60 -7.96 -6.01
N HIS A 85 10.51 -7.18 -5.83
CA HIS A 85 10.25 -5.98 -6.63
C HIS A 85 10.49 -4.68 -5.88
N ALA A 86 10.63 -4.72 -4.55
CA ALA A 86 10.88 -3.54 -3.75
C ALA A 86 11.72 -3.87 -2.51
N ASP A 87 12.54 -2.91 -2.07
CA ASP A 87 13.29 -3.03 -0.80
C ASP A 87 12.35 -3.06 0.39
N TYR A 88 11.25 -2.28 0.31
CA TYR A 88 10.24 -2.19 1.36
C TYR A 88 8.84 -2.25 0.77
N ILE A 89 7.96 -3.00 1.42
CA ILE A 89 6.53 -3.03 1.12
C ILE A 89 5.79 -2.44 2.32
N ILE A 90 5.03 -1.38 2.08
CA ILE A 90 4.26 -0.65 3.08
C ILE A 90 2.78 -0.87 2.80
N GLY A 91 2.01 -1.25 3.79
CA GLY A 91 0.57 -1.48 3.66
C GLY A 91 -0.09 -1.67 5.01
N SER A 92 -1.36 -2.03 5.00
CA SER A 92 -2.12 -2.36 6.21
C SER A 92 -2.48 -3.85 6.23
N PRO A 93 -2.31 -4.54 7.37
CA PRO A 93 -2.82 -5.89 7.54
C PRO A 93 -4.35 -5.94 7.74
N THR A 94 -5.00 -4.78 7.84
CA THR A 94 -6.42 -4.62 8.11
C THR A 94 -7.06 -3.68 7.09
N GLU A 95 -8.36 -3.42 7.26
CA GLU A 95 -9.02 -2.34 6.53
C GLU A 95 -8.38 -0.99 6.88
N ILE A 96 -8.36 -0.09 5.91
CA ILE A 96 -7.96 1.30 6.12
C ILE A 96 -9.21 2.20 6.04
N PRO A 97 -9.22 3.35 6.76
CA PRO A 97 -10.31 4.30 6.67
C PRO A 97 -10.49 4.85 5.24
N ALA A 98 -11.73 5.20 4.89
CA ALA A 98 -12.09 5.67 3.56
C ALA A 98 -11.23 6.83 2.99
N PRO A 99 -10.72 7.78 3.80
CA PRO A 99 -9.82 8.82 3.28
C PRO A 99 -8.50 8.28 2.70
N GLY A 100 -8.09 7.04 3.05
CA GLY A 100 -6.84 6.46 2.58
C GLY A 100 -5.60 7.13 3.17
N ALA A 101 -4.50 7.13 2.43
CA ALA A 101 -3.26 7.72 2.88
C ALA A 101 -3.39 9.25 3.09
N PRO A 102 -2.91 9.79 4.21
CA PRO A 102 -2.86 11.23 4.44
C PRO A 102 -1.73 11.85 3.59
N TYR A 103 -1.96 11.99 2.29
CA TYR A 103 -0.93 12.40 1.33
C TYR A 103 -0.22 13.70 1.69
N GLN A 104 -0.91 14.64 2.38
CA GLN A 104 -0.29 15.86 2.91
C GLN A 104 0.82 15.60 3.94
N LYS A 105 0.88 14.40 4.54
CA LYS A 105 1.93 13.96 5.46
C LYS A 105 2.88 12.95 4.81
N VAL A 106 2.35 12.03 4.04
CA VAL A 106 3.10 10.92 3.44
C VAL A 106 3.99 11.40 2.30
N VAL A 107 3.51 12.30 1.43
CA VAL A 107 4.31 12.83 0.31
C VAL A 107 5.55 13.60 0.80
N PRO A 108 5.47 14.53 1.77
CA PRO A 108 6.67 15.14 2.32
C PRO A 108 7.66 14.13 2.91
N ALA A 109 7.18 13.05 3.55
CA ALA A 109 8.05 12.00 4.08
C ALA A 109 8.78 11.22 2.96
N MET A 110 8.15 11.04 1.79
CA MET A 110 8.77 10.40 0.63
C MET A 110 9.93 11.22 0.04
N PHE A 111 9.88 12.53 0.12
CA PHE A 111 10.85 13.44 -0.47
C PHE A 111 11.75 14.14 0.55
N ALA A 112 11.71 13.72 1.80
CA ALA A 112 12.62 14.26 2.82
C ALA A 112 14.07 13.84 2.53
N ASN A 113 15.03 14.67 2.96
CA ASN A 113 16.44 14.28 2.93
C ASN A 113 16.65 13.02 3.77
N ASN A 114 17.25 11.98 3.19
CA ASN A 114 17.41 10.65 3.78
C ASN A 114 16.07 9.97 4.13
N ALA A 115 15.02 10.21 3.33
CA ALA A 115 13.73 9.56 3.49
C ALA A 115 13.89 8.03 3.60
N SER A 116 13.20 7.44 4.57
CA SER A 116 13.14 5.99 4.73
C SER A 116 11.71 5.48 4.60
N ALA A 117 11.56 4.21 4.24
CA ALA A 117 10.26 3.56 4.22
C ALA A 117 9.57 3.59 5.60
N THR A 118 10.36 3.57 6.68
CA THR A 118 9.86 3.71 8.05
C THR A 118 9.24 5.08 8.30
N ASP A 119 9.84 6.17 7.79
CA ASP A 119 9.28 7.52 7.95
C ASP A 119 7.98 7.68 7.19
N ILE A 120 7.88 7.08 5.99
CA ILE A 120 6.66 7.03 5.19
C ILE A 120 5.55 6.29 5.95
N ALA A 121 5.85 5.09 6.43
CA ALA A 121 4.90 4.28 7.21
C ALA A 121 4.48 4.97 8.51
N LYS A 122 5.43 5.61 9.20
CA LYS A 122 5.18 6.38 10.41
C LYS A 122 4.27 7.57 10.17
N ALA A 123 4.50 8.35 9.11
CA ALA A 123 3.65 9.48 8.75
C ALA A 123 2.20 9.06 8.49
N TYR A 124 2.00 7.87 7.88
CA TYR A 124 0.68 7.28 7.68
C TYR A 124 0.05 6.86 9.01
N PHE A 125 0.77 6.09 9.80
CA PHE A 125 0.29 5.55 11.08
C PHE A 125 -0.06 6.66 12.08
N GLU A 126 0.81 7.64 12.28
CA GLU A 126 0.63 8.72 13.25
C GLU A 126 -0.60 9.57 12.95
N PHE A 127 -0.94 9.77 11.68
CA PHE A 127 -2.16 10.49 11.33
C PHE A 127 -3.42 9.81 11.86
N TYR A 128 -3.51 8.50 11.79
CA TYR A 128 -4.67 7.75 12.28
C TYR A 128 -4.60 7.43 13.77
N ALA A 129 -3.41 7.45 14.35
CA ALA A 129 -3.22 7.26 15.78
C ALA A 129 -3.55 8.53 16.60
N ASP A 130 -3.44 9.70 16.00
CA ASP A 130 -3.74 10.98 16.65
C ASP A 130 -5.23 11.33 16.53
N GLU A 131 -5.94 11.32 17.66
CA GLU A 131 -7.36 11.64 17.72
C GLU A 131 -7.70 13.10 17.33
N ASN A 132 -6.70 13.98 17.34
CA ASN A 132 -6.87 15.36 16.87
C ASN A 132 -6.76 15.51 15.35
N LEU A 133 -6.06 14.59 14.70
CA LEU A 133 -5.88 14.57 13.25
C LEU A 133 -6.96 13.75 12.55
N TYR A 134 -7.40 12.64 13.17
CA TYR A 134 -8.43 11.79 12.64
C TYR A 134 -9.51 11.48 13.66
N THR A 135 -10.70 12.03 13.47
CA THR A 135 -11.86 11.87 14.37
C THR A 135 -12.82 10.75 13.92
N GLY A 136 -12.54 10.09 12.79
CA GLY A 136 -13.36 9.00 12.28
C GLY A 136 -13.23 7.71 13.12
N LYS A 137 -14.12 6.76 12.87
CA LYS A 137 -14.02 5.43 13.48
C LYS A 137 -12.94 4.62 12.77
N LEU A 138 -11.97 4.12 13.55
CA LEU A 138 -11.05 3.10 13.04
C LEU A 138 -11.75 1.74 13.05
N PRO A 139 -11.66 0.96 11.95
CA PRO A 139 -12.33 -0.35 11.82
C PRO A 139 -11.96 -1.33 12.94
N TYR A 140 -10.74 -1.23 13.47
CA TYR A 140 -10.16 -2.13 14.46
C TYR A 140 -9.54 -1.39 15.65
N LYS A 141 -10.19 -0.35 16.14
CA LYS A 141 -9.79 0.21 17.44
C LYS A 141 -10.14 -0.82 18.52
N ASP A 142 -9.21 -1.72 18.82
CA ASP A 142 -9.35 -2.66 19.92
C ASP A 142 -9.40 -1.87 21.23
N ARG A 143 -10.58 -1.84 21.85
CA ARG A 143 -10.79 -1.20 23.15
C ARG A 143 -9.98 -1.86 24.28
N LYS A 144 -9.34 -3.00 24.02
CA LYS A 144 -8.53 -3.73 25.00
C LYS A 144 -7.06 -3.28 25.02
N SER A 145 -6.53 -2.71 23.94
CA SER A 145 -5.14 -2.26 23.90
C SER A 145 -4.87 -0.98 24.70
N THR A 146 -5.91 -0.28 25.14
CA THR A 146 -5.78 0.91 26.01
C THR A 146 -5.68 0.59 27.50
N ARG A 147 -5.52 -0.67 27.90
CA ARG A 147 -5.32 -1.09 29.29
C ARG A 147 -4.05 -1.91 29.44
N LEU A 148 -2.92 -1.32 29.11
CA LEU A 148 -1.63 -1.71 29.69
C LEU A 148 -1.04 -0.46 30.35
N ASN A 149 -1.44 -0.27 31.59
CA ASN A 149 -0.71 0.55 32.55
C ASN A 149 0.53 -0.22 32.99
#